data_d3891e5ad8228915c42f137073bd19f1
#
_entry.id   d3891e5ad8228915c42f137073bd19f1
#
_cell.length_a   1.000
_cell.length_b   1.000
_cell.length_c   1.000
_cell.angle_alpha   90.00
_cell.angle_beta   90.00
_cell.angle_gamma   90.00
#
_symmetry.space_group_name_H-M   'P 1'
#
loop_
_entity.id
_entity.type
_entity.pdbx_description
1 polymer ?
#
loop_
_entity_poly.entity_id
_entity_poly.type
_entity_poly.pdbx_seq_one_letter_code
_entity_poly.pdbx_strand_id
1 'polypeptide(L)'
;MASQKGLGKGLGALLGDFTEEPLEKSAYQQLPIYKVEPNPEQPRQDFDEEELQALADSITVHGIIQPLTVREMPNGYYQIIAGERRWRAARMANLSDVPAVIIEADDKKAMELALIENLQRQDLNPLEEALGYQTLMNEYGLTQEEAAGRGGKSRPAVANALRLLGLCPEVQERVRKGELSAGHARAILQLKSEKKQQEAAQKIVALGLSVRQAELLCKNMSKEPVPQKKEVFAVDYVAECEKSLSKHLGRGVKIVNGKRKGRFELEFYGQEDLQNLLDALMKIQK
;
A
#
# COMPACT_ATOMS: atom_id res chain seq x y z
N MET A 1 54.87 -2.48 -2.39
CA MET A 1 53.99 -3.40 -1.64
C MET A 1 52.85 -2.61 -1.05
N ALA A 2 51.70 -2.57 -1.70
CA ALA A 2 50.53 -1.85 -1.28
C ALA A 2 49.58 -2.83 -0.58
N SER A 3 49.29 -2.55 0.67
CA SER A 3 48.41 -3.33 1.55
C SER A 3 46.94 -3.10 1.16
N GLN A 4 46.27 -4.12 0.68
CA GLN A 4 44.83 -4.17 0.53
C GLN A 4 44.18 -4.24 1.92
N LYS A 5 43.52 -3.17 2.34
CA LYS A 5 42.64 -3.18 3.51
C LYS A 5 41.28 -3.76 3.10
N GLY A 6 40.98 -4.93 3.65
CA GLY A 6 39.77 -5.70 3.38
C GLY A 6 38.49 -5.04 3.91
N LEU A 7 37.47 -5.14 3.07
CA LEU A 7 36.06 -4.78 3.29
C LEU A 7 35.29 -5.84 4.13
N GLY A 8 35.95 -6.59 4.99
CA GLY A 8 35.41 -7.79 5.64
C GLY A 8 34.90 -7.63 7.08
N LYS A 9 34.99 -6.44 7.71
CA LYS A 9 34.66 -6.29 9.14
C LYS A 9 33.32 -5.60 9.45
N GLY A 10 32.59 -5.15 8.43
CA GLY A 10 31.32 -4.44 8.63
C GLY A 10 30.05 -5.31 8.58
N LEU A 11 30.11 -6.47 7.92
CA LEU A 11 28.94 -7.35 7.76
C LEU A 11 28.68 -8.22 9.01
N GLY A 12 29.71 -8.57 9.78
CA GLY A 12 29.56 -9.37 10.99
C GLY A 12 28.96 -8.64 12.20
N ALA A 13 28.94 -7.30 12.17
CA ALA A 13 28.38 -6.51 13.26
C ALA A 13 26.88 -6.14 13.03
N LEU A 14 26.34 -6.40 11.83
CA LEU A 14 24.93 -6.19 11.47
C LEU A 14 24.10 -7.49 11.51
N LEU A 15 24.78 -8.62 11.48
CA LEU A 15 24.21 -9.93 11.79
C LEU A 15 24.57 -10.15 13.27
N GLY A 16 23.73 -9.66 14.17
CA GLY A 16 23.84 -9.98 15.59
C GLY A 16 24.04 -11.48 15.75
N ASP A 17 24.85 -11.88 16.73
CA ASP A 17 25.12 -13.25 17.14
C ASP A 17 23.85 -14.11 17.18
N PHE A 18 23.38 -14.50 16.01
CA PHE A 18 22.74 -15.78 15.86
C PHE A 18 23.89 -16.78 15.86
N THR A 19 24.33 -17.16 17.05
CA THR A 19 24.87 -18.48 17.24
C THR A 19 23.88 -19.39 16.54
N GLU A 20 24.26 -19.87 15.36
CA GLU A 20 23.76 -21.12 14.82
C GLU A 20 24.08 -22.17 15.90
N GLU A 21 23.23 -22.29 16.91
CA GLU A 21 22.99 -23.61 17.45
C GLU A 21 22.65 -24.43 16.21
N PRO A 22 23.42 -25.48 15.88
CA PRO A 22 23.04 -26.38 14.83
C PRO A 22 21.61 -26.76 15.23
N LEU A 23 20.63 -26.43 14.35
CA LEU A 23 19.28 -27.01 14.43
C LEU A 23 19.55 -28.48 14.67
N GLU A 24 19.51 -28.87 15.95
CA GLU A 24 19.48 -30.27 16.32
C GLU A 24 18.43 -30.81 15.37
N LYS A 25 18.83 -31.75 14.52
CA LYS A 25 17.99 -32.44 13.55
C LYS A 25 16.71 -32.73 14.32
N SER A 26 15.71 -31.87 14.18
CA SER A 26 14.41 -32.10 14.74
C SER A 26 14.03 -33.44 14.14
N ALA A 27 14.09 -34.48 14.99
CA ALA A 27 14.04 -35.84 14.56
C ALA A 27 12.64 -36.01 13.94
N TYR A 28 12.55 -35.87 12.59
CA TYR A 28 11.33 -36.22 11.91
C TYR A 28 11.12 -37.72 12.09
N GLN A 29 9.87 -38.09 12.36
CA GLN A 29 9.47 -39.47 12.47
C GLN A 29 8.78 -39.86 11.16
N GLN A 30 8.98 -41.12 10.75
CA GLN A 30 8.17 -41.70 9.69
C GLN A 30 6.84 -42.14 10.28
N LEU A 31 5.76 -41.53 9.83
CA LEU A 31 4.41 -41.83 10.28
C LEU A 31 3.64 -42.56 9.19
N PRO A 32 2.92 -43.64 9.53
CA PRO A 32 2.02 -44.28 8.57
C PRO A 32 1.00 -43.27 8.04
N ILE A 33 0.90 -43.15 6.72
CA ILE A 33 0.08 -42.14 6.06
C ILE A 33 -1.40 -42.26 6.43
N TYR A 34 -1.88 -43.44 6.73
CA TYR A 34 -3.26 -43.71 7.14
C TYR A 34 -3.59 -43.21 8.56
N LYS A 35 -2.57 -42.89 9.38
CA LYS A 35 -2.73 -42.25 10.68
C LYS A 35 -2.68 -40.75 10.64
N VAL A 36 -2.39 -40.17 9.47
CA VAL A 36 -2.27 -38.71 9.29
C VAL A 36 -3.55 -38.20 8.63
N GLU A 37 -4.21 -37.26 9.28
CA GLU A 37 -5.49 -36.69 8.85
C GLU A 37 -5.37 -35.18 8.58
N PRO A 38 -6.08 -34.66 7.57
CA PRO A 38 -6.14 -33.23 7.33
C PRO A 38 -6.93 -32.53 8.43
N ASN A 39 -6.65 -31.24 8.64
CA ASN A 39 -7.45 -30.40 9.51
C ASN A 39 -8.68 -29.88 8.74
N PRO A 40 -9.92 -30.18 9.13
CA PRO A 40 -11.13 -29.73 8.45
C PRO A 40 -11.31 -28.19 8.47
N GLU A 41 -10.65 -27.49 9.39
CA GLU A 41 -10.72 -26.04 9.54
C GLU A 41 -9.63 -25.30 8.76
N GLN A 42 -8.89 -25.98 7.88
CA GLN A 42 -7.88 -25.33 7.06
C GLN A 42 -8.52 -24.38 6.04
N PRO A 43 -8.00 -23.16 5.90
CA PRO A 43 -8.59 -22.12 5.04
C PRO A 43 -8.47 -22.42 3.53
N ARG A 44 -7.56 -23.32 3.12
CA ARG A 44 -7.38 -23.67 1.72
C ARG A 44 -8.12 -24.95 1.37
N GLN A 45 -9.23 -24.81 0.64
CA GLN A 45 -10.03 -25.94 0.15
C GLN A 45 -9.81 -26.25 -1.33
N ASP A 46 -9.37 -25.26 -2.10
CA ASP A 46 -9.15 -25.41 -3.55
C ASP A 46 -7.71 -25.77 -3.83
N PHE A 47 -7.52 -26.93 -4.45
CA PHE A 47 -6.22 -27.44 -4.90
C PHE A 47 -6.31 -27.70 -6.39
N ASP A 48 -5.40 -27.13 -7.16
CA ASP A 48 -5.25 -27.42 -8.57
C ASP A 48 -4.77 -28.86 -8.75
N GLU A 49 -5.54 -29.68 -9.46
CA GLU A 49 -5.26 -31.10 -9.67
C GLU A 49 -3.97 -31.31 -10.50
N GLU A 50 -3.69 -30.42 -11.48
CA GLU A 50 -2.49 -30.53 -12.31
C GLU A 50 -1.22 -30.25 -11.46
N GLU A 51 -1.28 -29.22 -10.60
CA GLU A 51 -0.18 -28.92 -9.68
C GLU A 51 0.04 -30.03 -8.63
N LEU A 52 -1.05 -30.66 -8.16
CA LEU A 52 -0.97 -31.79 -7.24
C LEU A 52 -0.37 -33.03 -7.89
N GLN A 53 -0.71 -33.31 -9.14
CA GLN A 53 -0.14 -34.44 -9.89
C GLN A 53 1.35 -34.23 -10.14
N ALA A 54 1.76 -33.04 -10.55
CA ALA A 54 3.19 -32.71 -10.72
C ALA A 54 3.99 -32.89 -9.42
N LEU A 55 3.39 -32.53 -8.29
CA LEU A 55 4.00 -32.73 -6.97
C LEU A 55 4.05 -34.22 -6.61
N ALA A 56 3.02 -35.02 -6.92
CA ALA A 56 3.00 -36.47 -6.69
C ALA A 56 4.08 -37.19 -7.49
N ASP A 57 4.28 -36.80 -8.76
CA ASP A 57 5.33 -37.35 -9.61
C ASP A 57 6.73 -37.05 -9.05
N SER A 58 6.93 -35.81 -8.57
CA SER A 58 8.17 -35.44 -7.90
C SER A 58 8.41 -36.22 -6.60
N ILE A 59 7.37 -36.41 -5.80
CA ILE A 59 7.41 -37.17 -4.54
C ILE A 59 7.70 -38.65 -4.82
N THR A 60 7.21 -39.20 -5.91
CA THR A 60 7.48 -40.59 -6.30
C THR A 60 8.98 -40.81 -6.59
N VAL A 61 9.66 -39.80 -7.16
CA VAL A 61 11.10 -39.90 -7.52
C VAL A 61 12.00 -39.55 -6.35
N HIS A 62 11.69 -38.51 -5.59
CA HIS A 62 12.60 -37.93 -4.60
C HIS A 62 12.13 -38.11 -3.15
N GLY A 63 10.92 -38.63 -2.94
CA GLY A 63 10.29 -38.65 -1.63
C GLY A 63 9.86 -37.25 -1.17
N ILE A 64 9.42 -37.17 0.08
CA ILE A 64 9.09 -35.87 0.73
C ILE A 64 10.37 -35.31 1.33
N ILE A 65 10.93 -34.27 0.70
CA ILE A 65 12.17 -33.60 1.16
C ILE A 65 11.92 -32.78 2.42
N GLN A 66 10.81 -32.04 2.47
CA GLN A 66 10.44 -31.24 3.63
C GLN A 66 9.36 -31.97 4.42
N PRO A 67 9.61 -32.37 5.69
CA PRO A 67 8.65 -33.09 6.51
C PRO A 67 7.30 -32.34 6.68
N LEU A 68 6.25 -33.09 6.96
CA LEU A 68 4.97 -32.56 7.41
C LEU A 68 5.12 -32.02 8.84
N THR A 69 4.30 -31.06 9.20
CA THR A 69 4.14 -30.66 10.62
C THR A 69 2.80 -31.15 11.10
N VAL A 70 2.80 -31.99 12.13
CA VAL A 70 1.60 -32.62 12.66
C VAL A 70 1.55 -32.48 14.18
N ARG A 71 0.35 -32.65 14.76
CA ARG A 71 0.17 -32.84 16.19
C ARG A 71 -0.46 -34.19 16.48
N GLU A 72 -0.14 -34.78 17.62
CA GLU A 72 -0.76 -36.00 18.08
C GLU A 72 -2.15 -35.69 18.64
N MET A 73 -3.12 -36.53 18.27
CA MET A 73 -4.49 -36.45 18.74
C MET A 73 -4.75 -37.50 19.81
N PRO A 74 -5.71 -37.30 20.73
CA PRO A 74 -6.02 -38.27 21.80
C PRO A 74 -6.40 -39.67 21.33
N ASN A 75 -6.83 -39.80 20.07
CA ASN A 75 -7.20 -41.04 19.43
C ASN A 75 -6.00 -41.81 18.82
N GLY A 76 -4.78 -41.31 18.97
CA GLY A 76 -3.58 -41.92 18.42
C GLY A 76 -3.37 -41.66 16.91
N TYR A 77 -4.11 -40.72 16.31
CA TYR A 77 -3.92 -40.19 14.97
C TYR A 77 -3.16 -38.88 15.03
N TYR A 78 -2.69 -38.44 13.90
CA TYR A 78 -1.93 -37.20 13.75
C TYR A 78 -2.66 -36.23 12.85
N GLN A 79 -2.92 -35.02 13.34
CA GLN A 79 -3.57 -33.95 12.55
C GLN A 79 -2.53 -33.07 11.91
N ILE A 80 -2.69 -32.79 10.61
CA ILE A 80 -1.79 -31.91 9.85
C ILE A 80 -1.98 -30.48 10.30
N ILE A 81 -0.89 -29.82 10.72
CA ILE A 81 -0.79 -28.37 10.94
C ILE A 81 -0.33 -27.70 9.66
N ALA A 82 0.74 -28.23 9.02
CA ALA A 82 1.29 -27.69 7.78
C ALA A 82 1.74 -28.83 6.85
N GLY A 83 1.59 -28.60 5.53
CA GLY A 83 2.03 -29.54 4.50
C GLY A 83 0.92 -30.40 3.90
N GLU A 84 -0.35 -29.98 3.93
CA GLU A 84 -1.47 -30.75 3.38
C GLU A 84 -1.29 -31.10 1.89
N ARG A 85 -0.76 -30.20 1.05
CA ARG A 85 -0.45 -30.53 -0.36
C ARG A 85 0.52 -31.70 -0.49
N ARG A 86 1.57 -31.73 0.35
CA ARG A 86 2.54 -32.84 0.37
C ARG A 86 1.91 -34.15 0.79
N TRP A 87 1.03 -34.12 1.78
CA TRP A 87 0.29 -35.30 2.22
C TRP A 87 -0.68 -35.82 1.13
N ARG A 88 -1.43 -34.94 0.46
CA ARG A 88 -2.31 -35.32 -0.65
C ARG A 88 -1.52 -35.93 -1.81
N ALA A 89 -0.44 -35.26 -2.20
CA ALA A 89 0.46 -35.75 -3.26
C ALA A 89 1.12 -37.09 -2.88
N ALA A 90 1.51 -37.27 -1.61
CA ALA A 90 2.04 -38.54 -1.11
C ALA A 90 1.01 -39.69 -1.17
N ARG A 91 -0.27 -39.38 -0.90
CA ARG A 91 -1.37 -40.36 -1.08
C ARG A 91 -1.55 -40.72 -2.55
N MET A 92 -1.48 -39.76 -3.46
CA MET A 92 -1.52 -39.99 -4.91
C MET A 92 -0.34 -40.83 -5.39
N ALA A 93 0.85 -40.61 -4.80
CA ALA A 93 2.07 -41.39 -5.05
C ALA A 93 2.07 -42.76 -4.34
N ASN A 94 0.98 -43.14 -3.61
CA ASN A 94 0.84 -44.39 -2.89
C ASN A 94 1.96 -44.66 -1.88
N LEU A 95 2.48 -43.63 -1.20
CA LEU A 95 3.44 -43.82 -0.10
C LEU A 95 2.76 -44.45 1.12
N SER A 96 3.48 -45.40 1.77
CA SER A 96 3.03 -46.02 3.03
C SER A 96 3.26 -45.11 4.24
N ASP A 97 4.37 -44.37 4.22
CA ASP A 97 4.84 -43.57 5.32
C ASP A 97 5.25 -42.17 4.85
N VAL A 98 5.11 -41.20 5.73
CA VAL A 98 5.48 -39.80 5.46
C VAL A 98 6.36 -39.25 6.58
N PRO A 99 7.43 -38.50 6.25
CA PRO A 99 8.24 -37.86 7.27
C PRO A 99 7.44 -36.71 7.91
N ALA A 100 7.37 -36.68 9.21
CA ALA A 100 6.63 -35.67 9.97
C ALA A 100 7.39 -35.22 11.22
N VAL A 101 7.25 -33.94 11.54
CA VAL A 101 7.67 -33.35 12.82
C VAL A 101 6.43 -33.26 13.69
N ILE A 102 6.47 -33.92 14.85
CA ILE A 102 5.37 -33.89 15.81
C ILE A 102 5.57 -32.70 16.74
N ILE A 103 4.56 -31.82 16.81
CA ILE A 103 4.56 -30.68 17.71
C ILE A 103 3.51 -30.88 18.76
N GLU A 104 3.88 -30.69 20.01
CA GLU A 104 2.93 -30.60 21.12
C GLU A 104 2.19 -29.28 21.06
N ALA A 105 0.97 -29.30 20.61
CA ALA A 105 0.16 -28.09 20.46
C ALA A 105 -1.31 -28.41 20.77
N ASP A 106 -1.93 -27.57 21.59
CA ASP A 106 -3.37 -27.55 21.75
C ASP A 106 -4.05 -27.04 20.45
N ASP A 107 -5.37 -27.13 20.38
CA ASP A 107 -6.13 -26.70 19.20
C ASP A 107 -5.80 -25.26 18.82
N LYS A 108 -5.75 -24.37 19.81
CA LYS A 108 -5.49 -22.95 19.60
C LYS A 108 -4.10 -22.71 19.04
N LYS A 109 -3.09 -23.39 19.57
CA LYS A 109 -1.70 -23.26 19.12
C LYS A 109 -1.49 -23.87 17.74
N ALA A 110 -2.15 -25.00 17.45
CA ALA A 110 -2.11 -25.62 16.14
C ALA A 110 -2.68 -24.70 15.05
N MET A 111 -3.81 -24.05 15.33
CA MET A 111 -4.42 -23.07 14.42
C MET A 111 -3.54 -21.82 14.25
N GLU A 112 -2.95 -21.31 15.32
CA GLU A 112 -2.00 -20.19 15.24
C GLU A 112 -0.84 -20.51 14.31
N LEU A 113 -0.21 -21.69 14.49
CA LEU A 113 0.91 -22.13 13.66
C LEU A 113 0.52 -22.29 12.18
N ALA A 114 -0.65 -22.89 11.92
CA ALA A 114 -1.17 -23.02 10.56
C ALA A 114 -1.44 -21.65 9.90
N LEU A 115 -1.95 -20.70 10.67
CA LEU A 115 -2.18 -19.34 10.17
C LEU A 115 -0.87 -18.61 9.87
N ILE A 116 0.15 -18.76 10.75
CA ILE A 116 1.47 -18.17 10.54
C ILE A 116 2.14 -18.78 9.30
N GLU A 117 2.07 -20.11 9.12
CA GLU A 117 2.60 -20.77 7.92
C GLU A 117 1.94 -20.21 6.65
N ASN A 118 0.61 -20.16 6.65
CA ASN A 118 -0.13 -19.61 5.52
C ASN A 118 0.23 -18.14 5.24
N LEU A 119 0.48 -17.35 6.29
CA LEU A 119 0.84 -15.93 6.18
C LEU A 119 2.25 -15.71 5.60
N GLN A 120 3.16 -16.69 5.75
CA GLN A 120 4.51 -16.63 5.20
C GLN A 120 4.58 -17.00 3.71
N ARG A 121 3.46 -17.35 3.08
CA ARG A 121 3.42 -17.64 1.65
C ARG A 121 3.67 -16.39 0.82
N GLN A 122 4.33 -16.57 -0.33
CA GLN A 122 4.69 -15.46 -1.23
C GLN A 122 3.54 -15.03 -2.17
N ASP A 123 2.54 -15.88 -2.32
CA ASP A 123 1.43 -15.73 -3.27
C ASP A 123 0.15 -15.14 -2.66
N LEU A 124 0.22 -14.65 -1.41
CA LEU A 124 -0.94 -14.07 -0.73
C LEU A 124 -1.38 -12.75 -1.38
N ASN A 125 -2.70 -12.63 -1.51
CA ASN A 125 -3.32 -11.34 -1.80
C ASN A 125 -3.10 -10.37 -0.63
N PRO A 126 -2.85 -9.06 -0.88
CA PRO A 126 -2.65 -8.07 0.19
C PRO A 126 -3.79 -7.98 1.22
N LEU A 127 -5.02 -8.31 0.84
CA LEU A 127 -6.15 -8.35 1.78
C LEU A 127 -6.18 -9.63 2.60
N GLU A 128 -5.80 -10.76 2.02
CA GLU A 128 -5.64 -12.02 2.75
C GLU A 128 -4.53 -11.90 3.80
N GLU A 129 -3.40 -11.31 3.42
CA GLU A 129 -2.32 -10.99 4.36
C GLU A 129 -2.82 -10.11 5.52
N ALA A 130 -3.60 -9.07 5.19
CA ALA A 130 -4.17 -8.16 6.20
C ALA A 130 -5.14 -8.87 7.14
N LEU A 131 -6.01 -9.73 6.62
CA LEU A 131 -6.95 -10.54 7.40
C LEU A 131 -6.20 -11.54 8.30
N GLY A 132 -5.16 -12.19 7.79
CA GLY A 132 -4.32 -13.08 8.59
C GLY A 132 -3.70 -12.38 9.79
N TYR A 133 -3.14 -11.18 9.60
CA TYR A 133 -2.63 -10.37 10.72
C TYR A 133 -3.73 -9.94 11.68
N GLN A 134 -4.90 -9.58 11.18
CA GLN A 134 -6.04 -9.20 12.02
C GLN A 134 -6.49 -10.38 12.90
N THR A 135 -6.58 -11.58 12.34
CA THR A 135 -6.91 -12.80 13.06
C THR A 135 -5.87 -13.12 14.14
N LEU A 136 -4.55 -13.02 13.82
CA LEU A 136 -3.49 -13.22 14.81
C LEU A 136 -3.61 -12.27 15.99
N MET A 137 -3.98 -11.02 15.75
CA MET A 137 -4.15 -10.02 16.81
C MET A 137 -5.42 -10.25 17.62
N ASN A 138 -6.55 -10.50 16.97
CA ASN A 138 -7.85 -10.55 17.62
C ASN A 138 -8.09 -11.87 18.37
N GLU A 139 -7.73 -13.01 17.76
CA GLU A 139 -8.03 -14.34 18.32
C GLU A 139 -6.90 -14.88 19.19
N TYR A 140 -5.66 -14.54 18.83
CA TYR A 140 -4.48 -15.02 19.56
C TYR A 140 -3.87 -13.95 20.48
N GLY A 141 -4.39 -12.71 20.47
CA GLY A 141 -3.98 -11.63 21.37
C GLY A 141 -2.58 -11.08 21.10
N LEU A 142 -2.04 -11.29 19.90
CA LEU A 142 -0.72 -10.81 19.53
C LEU A 142 -0.72 -9.31 19.29
N THR A 143 0.34 -8.65 19.70
CA THR A 143 0.63 -7.27 19.30
C THR A 143 1.03 -7.21 17.82
N GLN A 144 0.96 -6.02 17.21
CA GLN A 144 1.46 -5.83 15.83
C GLN A 144 2.94 -6.20 15.67
N GLU A 145 3.73 -6.01 16.72
CA GLU A 145 5.16 -6.33 16.71
C GLU A 145 5.40 -7.84 16.73
N GLU A 146 4.71 -8.57 17.60
CA GLU A 146 4.77 -10.02 17.67
C GLU A 146 4.24 -10.69 16.40
N ALA A 147 3.10 -10.20 15.87
CA ALA A 147 2.56 -10.68 14.60
C ALA A 147 3.52 -10.44 13.43
N ALA A 148 4.19 -9.30 13.41
CA ALA A 148 5.21 -8.98 12.40
C ALA A 148 6.41 -9.93 12.50
N GLY A 149 6.95 -10.13 13.70
CA GLY A 149 8.06 -11.05 13.94
C GLY A 149 7.75 -12.48 13.50
N ARG A 150 6.56 -13.00 13.85
CA ARG A 150 6.12 -14.34 13.45
C ARG A 150 5.84 -14.47 11.94
N GLY A 151 5.31 -13.42 11.32
CA GLY A 151 5.08 -13.38 9.87
C GLY A 151 6.30 -13.06 9.03
N GLY A 152 7.49 -12.84 9.65
CA GLY A 152 8.71 -12.50 8.93
C GLY A 152 8.68 -11.13 8.25
N LYS A 153 7.87 -10.19 8.75
CA LYS A 153 7.71 -8.83 8.20
C LYS A 153 8.07 -7.77 9.23
N SER A 154 8.22 -6.54 8.79
CA SER A 154 8.40 -5.42 9.70
C SER A 154 7.06 -4.94 10.27
N ARG A 155 7.05 -4.41 11.51
CA ARG A 155 5.84 -3.81 12.11
C ARG A 155 5.16 -2.76 11.21
N PRO A 156 5.90 -1.84 10.52
CA PRO A 156 5.26 -0.92 9.57
C PRO A 156 4.58 -1.61 8.40
N ALA A 157 5.11 -2.75 7.92
CA ALA A 157 4.47 -3.52 6.86
C ALA A 157 3.12 -4.09 7.31
N VAL A 158 3.08 -4.69 8.51
CA VAL A 158 1.83 -5.20 9.13
C VAL A 158 0.81 -4.07 9.35
N ALA A 159 1.24 -2.93 9.90
CA ALA A 159 0.36 -1.78 10.08
C ALA A 159 -0.22 -1.28 8.74
N ASN A 160 0.59 -1.28 7.67
CA ASN A 160 0.13 -0.90 6.34
C ASN A 160 -0.84 -1.92 5.73
N ALA A 161 -0.61 -3.22 5.94
CA ALA A 161 -1.54 -4.27 5.52
C ALA A 161 -2.90 -4.12 6.22
N LEU A 162 -2.91 -4.00 7.54
CA LEU A 162 -4.15 -3.83 8.33
C LEU A 162 -4.98 -2.61 7.89
N ARG A 163 -4.33 -1.53 7.50
CA ARG A 163 -5.04 -0.34 6.99
C ARG A 163 -5.84 -0.62 5.73
N LEU A 164 -5.45 -1.62 4.90
CA LEU A 164 -6.18 -1.96 3.68
C LEU A 164 -7.61 -2.44 3.96
N LEU A 165 -7.86 -3.01 5.14
CA LEU A 165 -9.19 -3.44 5.58
C LEU A 165 -10.16 -2.26 5.77
N GLY A 166 -9.65 -1.02 5.88
CA GLY A 166 -10.45 0.21 5.94
C GLY A 166 -10.90 0.77 4.59
N LEU A 167 -10.59 0.10 3.48
CA LEU A 167 -11.11 0.46 2.16
C LEU A 167 -12.59 0.07 2.01
N CYS A 168 -13.32 0.81 1.17
CA CYS A 168 -14.69 0.42 0.84
C CYS A 168 -14.71 -0.93 0.09
N PRO A 169 -15.81 -1.73 0.23
CA PRO A 169 -15.87 -3.10 -0.29
C PRO A 169 -15.55 -3.25 -1.78
N GLU A 170 -15.98 -2.29 -2.59
CA GLU A 170 -15.74 -2.32 -4.04
C GLU A 170 -14.25 -2.16 -4.39
N VAL A 171 -13.52 -1.34 -3.62
CA VAL A 171 -12.07 -1.16 -3.81
C VAL A 171 -11.33 -2.39 -3.31
N GLN A 172 -11.77 -2.99 -2.20
CA GLN A 172 -11.21 -4.26 -1.72
C GLN A 172 -11.34 -5.35 -2.77
N GLU A 173 -12.50 -5.46 -3.42
CA GLU A 173 -12.72 -6.46 -4.47
C GLU A 173 -11.77 -6.28 -5.66
N ARG A 174 -11.50 -5.03 -6.07
CA ARG A 174 -10.51 -4.74 -7.12
C ARG A 174 -9.09 -5.11 -6.72
N VAL A 175 -8.75 -4.94 -5.44
CA VAL A 175 -7.46 -5.40 -4.90
C VAL A 175 -7.38 -6.93 -4.91
N ARG A 176 -8.46 -7.63 -4.55
CA ARG A 176 -8.53 -9.11 -4.63
C ARG A 176 -8.32 -9.62 -6.05
N LYS A 177 -8.92 -8.97 -7.04
CA LYS A 177 -8.77 -9.31 -8.46
C LYS A 177 -7.41 -8.95 -9.04
N GLY A 178 -6.54 -8.29 -8.27
CA GLY A 178 -5.24 -7.84 -8.76
C GLY A 178 -5.29 -6.62 -9.70
N GLU A 179 -6.48 -6.01 -9.89
CA GLU A 179 -6.63 -4.78 -10.68
C GLU A 179 -5.91 -3.58 -10.04
N LEU A 180 -5.81 -3.61 -8.71
CA LEU A 180 -5.14 -2.60 -7.90
C LEU A 180 -4.07 -3.25 -7.03
N SER A 181 -2.84 -2.73 -7.09
CA SER A 181 -1.76 -3.17 -6.19
C SER A 181 -1.94 -2.61 -4.78
N ALA A 182 -1.23 -3.19 -3.79
CA ALA A 182 -1.17 -2.67 -2.42
C ALA A 182 -0.73 -1.19 -2.36
N GLY A 183 0.10 -0.73 -3.29
CA GLY A 183 0.51 0.66 -3.40
C GLY A 183 -0.65 1.58 -3.81
N HIS A 184 -1.43 1.18 -4.81
CA HIS A 184 -2.64 1.89 -5.23
C HIS A 184 -3.67 1.95 -4.10
N ALA A 185 -3.90 0.83 -3.42
CA ALA A 185 -4.81 0.72 -2.28
C ALA A 185 -4.43 1.69 -1.14
N ARG A 186 -3.13 1.80 -0.80
CA ARG A 186 -2.63 2.76 0.19
C ARG A 186 -2.82 4.22 -0.23
N ALA A 187 -2.68 4.53 -1.51
CA ALA A 187 -2.95 5.87 -2.02
C ALA A 187 -4.43 6.23 -1.86
N ILE A 188 -5.34 5.30 -2.21
CA ILE A 188 -6.80 5.47 -2.11
C ILE A 188 -7.25 5.66 -0.66
N LEU A 189 -6.62 5.00 0.32
CA LEU A 189 -6.91 5.15 1.75
C LEU A 189 -6.76 6.58 2.29
N GLN A 190 -6.07 7.47 1.58
CA GLN A 190 -5.99 8.89 1.95
C GLN A 190 -7.34 9.61 1.79
N LEU A 191 -8.26 9.03 1.02
CA LEU A 191 -9.59 9.58 0.76
C LEU A 191 -10.57 9.10 1.84
N LYS A 192 -11.17 10.03 2.58
CA LYS A 192 -12.11 9.74 3.67
C LYS A 192 -13.51 9.31 3.17
N SER A 193 -13.88 9.68 1.95
CA SER A 193 -15.20 9.39 1.39
C SER A 193 -15.13 8.14 0.51
N GLU A 194 -16.03 7.18 0.74
CA GLU A 194 -16.16 5.97 -0.07
C GLU A 194 -16.37 6.29 -1.56
N LYS A 195 -17.23 7.29 -1.87
CA LYS A 195 -17.44 7.75 -3.25
C LYS A 195 -16.15 8.20 -3.91
N LYS A 196 -15.32 8.98 -3.19
CA LYS A 196 -14.01 9.42 -3.71
C LYS A 196 -13.05 8.23 -3.85
N GLN A 197 -13.11 7.24 -2.97
CA GLN A 197 -12.30 6.01 -3.11
C GLN A 197 -12.68 5.24 -4.38
N GLN A 198 -13.97 5.06 -4.64
CA GLN A 198 -14.49 4.40 -5.84
C GLN A 198 -14.09 5.15 -7.12
N GLU A 199 -14.30 6.46 -7.15
CA GLU A 199 -13.90 7.31 -8.29
C GLU A 199 -12.39 7.25 -8.56
N ALA A 200 -11.58 7.28 -7.51
CA ALA A 200 -10.13 7.16 -7.64
C ALA A 200 -9.73 5.79 -8.17
N ALA A 201 -10.32 4.70 -7.63
CA ALA A 201 -10.09 3.34 -8.08
C ALA A 201 -10.44 3.16 -9.55
N GLN A 202 -11.60 3.66 -9.99
CA GLN A 202 -12.01 3.61 -11.40
C GLN A 202 -11.02 4.34 -12.32
N LYS A 203 -10.58 5.54 -11.94
CA LYS A 203 -9.62 6.33 -12.73
C LYS A 203 -8.25 5.65 -12.80
N ILE A 204 -7.78 5.07 -11.69
CA ILE A 204 -6.49 4.38 -11.64
C ILE A 204 -6.50 3.18 -12.59
N VAL A 205 -7.56 2.36 -12.56
CA VAL A 205 -7.69 1.18 -13.44
C VAL A 205 -7.88 1.60 -14.90
N ALA A 206 -8.81 2.53 -15.17
CA ALA A 206 -9.14 2.94 -16.53
C ALA A 206 -7.95 3.61 -17.27
N LEU A 207 -7.11 4.32 -16.55
CA LEU A 207 -5.96 5.04 -17.12
C LEU A 207 -4.63 4.29 -16.94
N GLY A 208 -4.62 3.13 -16.31
CA GLY A 208 -3.40 2.34 -16.05
C GLY A 208 -2.34 3.13 -15.26
N LEU A 209 -2.76 3.91 -14.25
CA LEU A 209 -1.87 4.81 -13.53
C LEU A 209 -0.85 4.03 -12.70
N SER A 210 0.39 4.54 -12.64
CA SER A 210 1.39 4.07 -11.69
C SER A 210 1.04 4.50 -10.26
N VAL A 211 1.65 3.84 -9.24
CA VAL A 211 1.42 4.18 -7.83
C VAL A 211 1.69 5.65 -7.53
N ARG A 212 2.75 6.24 -8.10
CA ARG A 212 3.08 7.66 -7.91
C ARG A 212 2.02 8.60 -8.51
N GLN A 213 1.47 8.24 -9.66
CA GLN A 213 0.39 9.00 -10.28
C GLN A 213 -0.91 8.87 -9.49
N ALA A 214 -1.19 7.68 -8.96
CA ALA A 214 -2.33 7.44 -8.09
C ALA A 214 -2.24 8.24 -6.77
N GLU A 215 -1.06 8.32 -6.16
CA GLU A 215 -0.82 9.17 -4.98
C GLU A 215 -1.10 10.65 -5.28
N LEU A 216 -0.63 11.14 -6.43
CA LEU A 216 -0.88 12.52 -6.85
C LEU A 216 -2.37 12.77 -7.12
N LEU A 217 -3.05 11.83 -7.79
CA LEU A 217 -4.49 11.88 -8.03
C LEU A 217 -5.26 11.97 -6.72
N CYS A 218 -4.99 11.04 -5.78
CA CYS A 218 -5.67 10.99 -4.48
C CYS A 218 -5.39 12.23 -3.64
N LYS A 219 -4.15 12.75 -3.66
CA LYS A 219 -3.79 14.00 -3.00
C LYS A 219 -4.57 15.21 -3.56
N ASN A 220 -4.79 15.24 -4.88
CA ASN A 220 -5.58 16.30 -5.51
C ASN A 220 -7.07 16.16 -5.19
N MET A 221 -7.61 14.93 -5.15
CA MET A 221 -8.99 14.64 -4.78
C MET A 221 -9.27 14.83 -3.28
N SER A 222 -8.25 14.72 -2.42
CA SER A 222 -8.38 14.97 -0.98
C SER A 222 -8.43 16.46 -0.63
N LYS A 223 -7.84 17.32 -1.47
CA LYS A 223 -7.98 18.76 -1.30
C LYS A 223 -9.45 19.10 -1.46
N GLU A 224 -10.04 19.71 -0.43
CA GLU A 224 -11.32 20.38 -0.63
C GLU A 224 -11.17 21.35 -1.81
N PRO A 225 -12.15 21.42 -2.71
CA PRO A 225 -12.10 22.45 -3.75
C PRO A 225 -11.97 23.77 -2.99
N VAL A 226 -10.78 24.37 -3.05
CA VAL A 226 -10.65 25.78 -2.69
C VAL A 226 -11.73 26.44 -3.52
N PRO A 227 -12.72 27.14 -2.90
CA PRO A 227 -13.73 27.81 -3.68
C PRO A 227 -12.94 28.66 -4.67
N GLN A 228 -12.97 28.28 -5.96
CA GLN A 228 -12.47 29.16 -6.99
C GLN A 228 -13.25 30.43 -6.72
N LYS A 229 -12.56 31.47 -6.23
CA LYS A 229 -13.09 32.81 -6.35
C LYS A 229 -13.50 32.87 -7.82
N LYS A 230 -14.84 32.82 -8.04
CA LYS A 230 -15.38 33.24 -9.33
C LYS A 230 -14.67 34.54 -9.55
N GLU A 231 -13.75 34.59 -10.52
CA GLU A 231 -13.35 35.84 -11.10
C GLU A 231 -14.68 36.40 -11.58
N VAL A 232 -15.31 37.18 -10.70
CA VAL A 232 -16.25 38.18 -11.15
C VAL A 232 -15.36 38.97 -12.10
N PHE A 233 -15.65 38.90 -13.38
CA PHE A 233 -15.14 39.88 -14.35
C PHE A 233 -15.63 41.23 -13.81
N ALA A 234 -14.96 41.75 -12.79
CA ALA A 234 -15.01 43.15 -12.45
C ALA A 234 -14.37 43.79 -13.66
N VAL A 235 -15.20 44.32 -14.55
CA VAL A 235 -14.75 45.26 -15.55
C VAL A 235 -13.84 46.19 -14.78
N ASP A 236 -12.55 46.21 -15.14
CA ASP A 236 -11.58 47.04 -14.44
C ASP A 236 -11.92 48.47 -14.85
N TYR A 237 -12.88 49.07 -14.10
CA TYR A 237 -13.40 50.37 -14.32
C TYR A 237 -12.29 51.41 -14.42
N VAL A 238 -11.19 51.18 -13.72
CA VAL A 238 -10.00 52.03 -13.74
C VAL A 238 -9.30 51.94 -15.11
N ALA A 239 -9.10 50.71 -15.60
CA ALA A 239 -8.48 50.50 -16.92
C ALA A 239 -9.35 51.06 -18.05
N GLU A 240 -10.66 50.96 -17.92
CA GLU A 240 -11.60 51.51 -18.89
C GLU A 240 -11.63 53.06 -18.84
N CYS A 241 -11.56 53.64 -17.65
CA CYS A 241 -11.40 55.11 -17.47
C CYS A 241 -10.05 55.60 -17.97
N GLU A 242 -8.93 54.89 -17.70
CA GLU A 242 -7.62 55.25 -18.25
C GLU A 242 -7.63 55.27 -19.78
N LYS A 243 -8.23 54.27 -20.40
CA LYS A 243 -8.33 54.13 -21.85
C LYS A 243 -9.19 55.25 -22.50
N SER A 244 -10.30 55.58 -21.84
CA SER A 244 -11.22 56.62 -22.26
C SER A 244 -10.58 58.01 -22.15
N LEU A 245 -9.94 58.31 -21.00
CA LEU A 245 -9.25 59.55 -20.73
C LEU A 245 -8.02 59.71 -21.66
N SER A 246 -7.24 58.65 -21.87
CA SER A 246 -6.09 58.65 -22.76
C SER A 246 -6.49 58.94 -24.20
N LYS A 247 -7.64 58.38 -24.65
CA LYS A 247 -8.20 58.67 -25.99
C LYS A 247 -8.69 60.12 -26.12
N HIS A 248 -9.31 60.66 -25.04
CA HIS A 248 -9.85 62.01 -25.06
C HIS A 248 -8.77 63.08 -24.96
N LEU A 249 -7.74 62.83 -24.15
CA LEU A 249 -6.64 63.79 -23.93
C LEU A 249 -5.47 63.61 -24.90
N GLY A 250 -5.47 62.59 -25.74
CA GLY A 250 -4.41 62.29 -26.71
C GLY A 250 -3.05 62.00 -26.08
N ARG A 251 -3.01 61.59 -24.80
CA ARG A 251 -1.77 61.37 -24.03
C ARG A 251 -1.93 60.22 -23.04
N GLY A 252 -0.80 59.69 -22.52
CA GLY A 252 -0.80 58.65 -21.52
C GLY A 252 -1.44 59.12 -20.20
N VAL A 253 -2.44 58.38 -19.72
CA VAL A 253 -3.13 58.62 -18.46
C VAL A 253 -3.04 57.36 -17.62
N LYS A 254 -2.56 57.47 -16.37
CA LYS A 254 -2.51 56.40 -15.42
C LYS A 254 -3.21 56.77 -14.12
N ILE A 255 -4.09 55.89 -13.64
CA ILE A 255 -4.88 56.11 -12.43
C ILE A 255 -4.39 55.13 -11.38
N VAL A 256 -3.71 55.60 -10.35
CA VAL A 256 -3.22 54.77 -9.26
C VAL A 256 -4.21 54.90 -8.10
N ASN A 257 -4.94 53.81 -7.83
CA ASN A 257 -5.92 53.77 -6.77
C ASN A 257 -5.28 53.23 -5.46
N GLY A 258 -5.29 54.02 -4.41
CA GLY A 258 -4.88 53.62 -3.06
C GLY A 258 -6.07 53.56 -2.11
N LYS A 259 -5.93 52.89 -0.97
CA LYS A 259 -7.02 52.67 0.03
C LYS A 259 -7.67 53.96 0.56
N ARG A 260 -6.99 55.10 0.57
CA ARG A 260 -7.48 56.39 1.07
C ARG A 260 -7.31 57.57 0.08
N LYS A 261 -6.34 57.47 -0.82
CA LYS A 261 -6.02 58.49 -1.79
C LYS A 261 -5.70 57.83 -3.11
N GLY A 262 -6.22 58.35 -4.20
CA GLY A 262 -5.80 58.05 -5.56
C GLY A 262 -4.95 59.17 -6.12
N ARG A 263 -4.24 58.93 -7.22
CA ARG A 263 -3.51 59.90 -7.97
C ARG A 263 -3.69 59.66 -9.46
N PHE A 264 -3.68 60.74 -10.22
CA PHE A 264 -3.61 60.71 -11.67
C PHE A 264 -2.19 61.04 -12.09
N GLU A 265 -1.63 60.31 -13.02
CA GLU A 265 -0.39 60.57 -13.67
C GLU A 265 -0.72 60.90 -15.13
N LEU A 266 -0.34 62.07 -15.60
CA LEU A 266 -0.54 62.54 -16.98
C LEU A 266 0.83 62.76 -17.63
N GLU A 267 0.98 62.20 -18.80
CA GLU A 267 2.20 62.45 -19.60
C GLU A 267 2.14 63.80 -20.28
N PHE A 268 3.29 64.50 -20.35
CA PHE A 268 3.43 65.71 -21.09
C PHE A 268 4.73 65.72 -21.96
N TYR A 269 4.74 66.43 -23.08
CA TYR A 269 5.80 66.36 -24.06
C TYR A 269 6.44 67.76 -24.25
N GLY A 270 7.39 68.10 -23.36
CA GLY A 270 8.09 69.39 -23.35
C GLY A 270 7.41 70.43 -22.51
N GLN A 271 8.10 71.63 -22.41
CA GLN A 271 7.64 72.71 -21.53
C GLN A 271 6.37 73.40 -22.00
N GLU A 272 6.20 73.55 -23.30
CA GLU A 272 5.06 74.24 -23.94
C GLU A 272 3.76 73.38 -23.70
N ASP A 273 3.86 72.06 -23.85
CA ASP A 273 2.76 71.15 -23.61
C ASP A 273 2.41 71.07 -22.09
N LEU A 274 3.40 71.16 -21.20
CA LEU A 274 3.17 71.28 -19.79
C LEU A 274 2.37 72.51 -19.40
N GLN A 275 2.74 73.70 -20.02
CA GLN A 275 2.03 74.95 -19.78
C GLN A 275 0.56 74.85 -20.23
N ASN A 276 0.32 74.32 -21.42
CA ASN A 276 -1.01 74.11 -21.95
C ASN A 276 -1.85 73.17 -21.08
N LEU A 277 -1.23 72.11 -20.53
CA LEU A 277 -1.89 71.15 -19.60
C LEU A 277 -2.25 71.80 -18.27
N LEU A 278 -1.33 72.63 -17.72
CA LEU A 278 -1.60 73.41 -16.51
C LEU A 278 -2.74 74.41 -16.70
N ASP A 279 -2.77 75.14 -17.80
CA ASP A 279 -3.81 76.08 -18.14
C ASP A 279 -5.16 75.37 -18.29
N ALA A 280 -5.19 74.17 -18.87
CA ALA A 280 -6.38 73.40 -19.03
C ALA A 280 -6.89 72.88 -17.65
N LEU A 281 -5.99 72.42 -16.78
CA LEU A 281 -6.34 71.99 -15.44
C LEU A 281 -6.85 73.10 -14.52
N MET A 282 -6.30 74.34 -14.65
CA MET A 282 -6.76 75.48 -13.91
C MET A 282 -8.15 75.98 -14.36
N LYS A 283 -8.61 75.61 -15.53
CA LYS A 283 -9.95 75.96 -16.07
C LYS A 283 -11.02 74.99 -15.55
N ILE A 284 -10.66 73.89 -14.84
CA ILE A 284 -11.61 72.97 -14.21
C ILE A 284 -12.14 73.66 -12.96
N GLN A 285 -13.31 74.28 -13.09
CA GLN A 285 -14.03 74.81 -11.92
C GLN A 285 -14.56 73.67 -11.08
N LYS A 286 -14.56 73.90 -9.75
CA LYS A 286 -15.12 72.97 -8.75
C LYS A 286 -16.61 72.72 -8.96
#